data_3737599cbe96689b624ce9ff12b62d49
#
_entry.id   3737599cbe96689b624ce9ff12b62d49
#
_cell.length_a   1.000
_cell.length_b   1.000
_cell.length_c   1.000
_cell.angle_alpha   90.00
_cell.angle_beta   90.00
_cell.angle_gamma   90.00
#
_symmetry.space_group_name_H-M   'P 1'
#
loop_
_entity.id
_entity.type
_entity.pdbx_description
1 polymer ?
#
loop_
_entity_poly.entity_id
_entity_poly.type
_entity_poly.pdbx_seq_one_letter_code
_entity_poly.pdbx_strand_id
1 'polypeptide(L)'
;MKKIPFLSTQTITDKVQPKISDSLPSLGALLALCTFTCSVSAHAHAVIGERVFPATLSFDDPGIQNEFSLNWGQLKLPNGNGSTTAANTYNLILSKTLAEGLTLNYATSYLQISPAAGSGAEGFNNSSVGLGYQLYGNAEHEFLLATNMNVQIAHTGSSATSNATYDTISPELVWGKGFGDLPWSLRYLRPLAITGAITPQLSTAASIPETLNWAFSIQYSTPYLQDYVRYLGIPEPLGNLIPIIELPMTSTQYKGIGWQTTGTINPGFIWVGNYGQIGLTAQIPVNRNSGSSVGVMLGVDFYIDDIFPHTLGRPLF
;
A
#
# COMPACT_ATOMS: atom_id res chain seq x y z
N MET A 1 -73.87 25.39 44.01
CA MET A 1 -73.78 25.96 45.36
C MET A 1 -72.76 25.19 46.18
N LYS A 2 -71.61 25.76 46.41
CA LYS A 2 -70.91 25.84 47.70
C LYS A 2 -69.53 26.40 47.46
N LYS A 3 -69.29 27.34 48.21
CA LYS A 3 -68.30 28.39 48.32
C LYS A 3 -66.86 27.95 48.54
N ILE A 4 -65.98 28.80 48.00
CA ILE A 4 -64.58 29.03 48.32
C ILE A 4 -64.34 29.31 49.81
N PRO A 5 -63.13 29.06 50.37
CA PRO A 5 -62.39 30.20 50.82
C PRO A 5 -60.93 30.30 50.38
N PHE A 6 -60.50 31.51 50.18
CA PHE A 6 -59.18 32.13 50.11
C PHE A 6 -58.39 31.91 51.41
N LEU A 7 -57.06 31.71 51.29
CA LEU A 7 -56.10 32.14 52.33
C LEU A 7 -54.71 32.15 51.67
N SER A 8 -54.24 33.27 51.46
CA SER A 8 -53.17 34.13 52.05
C SER A 8 -51.74 33.74 51.65
N THR A 9 -51.19 34.69 50.95
CA THR A 9 -49.78 35.01 50.64
C THR A 9 -48.82 34.80 51.82
N GLN A 10 -47.76 34.05 51.63
CA GLN A 10 -46.50 34.27 52.34
C GLN A 10 -45.32 34.25 51.33
N THR A 11 -44.70 35.39 51.24
CA THR A 11 -43.44 35.70 50.54
C THR A 11 -42.32 35.12 51.38
N ILE A 12 -41.54 34.20 50.82
CA ILE A 12 -40.19 33.85 51.28
C ILE A 12 -39.24 33.99 50.10
N THR A 13 -38.51 35.07 50.14
CA THR A 13 -37.32 35.31 49.30
C THR A 13 -36.15 34.56 49.91
N ASP A 14 -35.77 33.45 49.31
CA ASP A 14 -34.42 32.91 49.49
C ASP A 14 -33.77 32.75 48.13
N LYS A 15 -32.81 33.63 47.92
CA LYS A 15 -31.86 33.56 46.76
C LYS A 15 -30.94 32.38 46.98
N VAL A 16 -31.20 31.28 46.30
CA VAL A 16 -30.19 30.26 46.08
C VAL A 16 -29.53 30.53 44.71
N GLN A 17 -28.32 31.08 44.75
CA GLN A 17 -27.45 31.12 43.57
C GLN A 17 -26.94 29.71 43.33
N PRO A 18 -27.04 29.16 42.12
CA PRO A 18 -26.30 27.97 41.76
C PRO A 18 -24.83 28.37 41.59
N LYS A 19 -23.93 27.83 42.40
CA LYS A 19 -22.50 27.79 42.14
C LYS A 19 -22.29 26.91 40.88
N ILE A 20 -22.10 27.55 39.77
CA ILE A 20 -21.51 26.88 38.58
C ILE A 20 -20.06 26.62 38.95
N SER A 21 -19.75 25.37 39.26
CA SER A 21 -18.38 24.88 39.35
C SER A 21 -17.86 24.73 37.92
N ASP A 22 -17.09 25.70 37.46
CA ASP A 22 -16.29 25.62 36.27
C ASP A 22 -15.15 24.61 36.50
N SER A 23 -15.44 23.34 36.36
CA SER A 23 -14.44 22.32 36.16
C SER A 23 -14.46 21.91 34.69
N LEU A 24 -13.72 22.65 33.84
CA LEU A 24 -13.27 22.16 32.56
C LEU A 24 -12.53 20.83 32.79
N PRO A 25 -12.91 19.74 32.11
CA PRO A 25 -12.17 18.50 32.20
C PRO A 25 -10.73 18.79 31.75
N SER A 26 -9.78 18.44 32.62
CA SER A 26 -8.37 18.62 32.34
C SER A 26 -7.99 17.92 31.02
N LEU A 27 -7.09 18.52 30.26
CA LEU A 27 -6.59 17.99 28.99
C LEU A 27 -6.17 16.50 29.13
N GLY A 28 -5.79 16.07 30.34
CA GLY A 28 -5.49 14.68 30.67
C GLY A 28 -6.71 13.75 30.65
N ALA A 29 -7.92 14.23 30.94
CA ALA A 29 -9.14 13.42 30.88
C ALA A 29 -9.61 13.24 29.42
N LEU A 30 -9.36 14.22 28.54
CA LEU A 30 -9.61 14.08 27.10
C LEU A 30 -8.62 13.11 26.46
N LEU A 31 -7.32 13.14 26.85
CA LEU A 31 -6.32 12.17 26.40
C LEU A 31 -6.59 10.75 26.91
N ALA A 32 -7.11 10.60 28.14
CA ALA A 32 -7.48 9.30 28.70
C ALA A 32 -8.73 8.68 28.05
N LEU A 33 -9.63 9.50 27.48
CA LEU A 33 -10.82 9.00 26.79
C LEU A 33 -10.50 8.53 25.36
N CYS A 34 -9.38 8.98 24.78
CA CYS A 34 -8.88 8.50 23.47
C CYS A 34 -8.12 7.16 23.55
N THR A 35 -7.83 6.64 24.77
CA THR A 35 -7.10 5.37 24.94
C THR A 35 -8.01 4.13 25.06
N PHE A 36 -9.34 4.29 24.97
CA PHE A 36 -10.26 3.16 24.83
C PHE A 36 -10.59 2.91 23.36
N THR A 37 -9.55 2.73 22.54
CA THR A 37 -9.72 2.20 21.18
C THR A 37 -9.48 0.71 21.20
N CYS A 38 -10.43 0.00 20.63
CA CYS A 38 -10.38 -1.42 20.32
C CYS A 38 -8.97 -1.82 19.92
N SER A 39 -8.41 -2.81 20.61
CA SER A 39 -7.25 -3.56 20.12
C SER A 39 -7.70 -4.27 18.84
N VAL A 40 -7.60 -3.60 17.71
CA VAL A 40 -7.63 -4.24 16.41
C VAL A 40 -6.35 -5.07 16.36
N SER A 41 -6.50 -6.38 16.22
CA SER A 41 -5.37 -7.27 15.99
C SER A 41 -4.60 -6.70 14.80
N ALA A 42 -3.34 -6.30 15.02
CA ALA A 42 -2.46 -5.92 13.93
C ALA A 42 -2.24 -7.19 13.09
N HIS A 43 -2.79 -7.22 11.90
CA HIS A 43 -2.56 -8.27 10.93
C HIS A 43 -1.51 -7.75 9.94
N ALA A 44 -0.50 -8.57 9.65
CA ALA A 44 0.60 -8.25 8.75
C ALA A 44 0.20 -8.25 7.26
N HIS A 45 -1.07 -8.09 6.96
CA HIS A 45 -1.62 -7.96 5.63
C HIS A 45 -2.45 -6.68 5.57
N ALA A 46 -2.60 -6.10 4.39
CA ALA A 46 -3.66 -5.12 4.15
C ALA A 46 -5.02 -5.81 4.34
N VAL A 47 -5.47 -5.94 5.59
CA VAL A 47 -6.72 -6.62 5.94
C VAL A 47 -7.80 -5.58 6.24
N ILE A 48 -8.96 -5.76 5.65
CA ILE A 48 -10.15 -4.99 5.99
C ILE A 48 -11.40 -5.90 5.97
N GLY A 49 -12.04 -6.04 7.12
CA GLY A 49 -13.08 -7.04 7.31
C GLY A 49 -12.53 -8.45 7.12
N GLU A 50 -13.10 -9.18 6.17
CA GLU A 50 -12.66 -10.54 5.80
C GLU A 50 -11.73 -10.55 4.58
N ARG A 51 -11.42 -9.38 4.03
CA ARG A 51 -10.57 -9.22 2.85
C ARG A 51 -9.11 -9.08 3.22
N VAL A 52 -8.28 -9.92 2.61
CA VAL A 52 -6.84 -9.75 2.53
C VAL A 52 -6.50 -9.22 1.14
N PHE A 53 -5.77 -8.10 1.06
CA PHE A 53 -5.12 -7.64 -0.15
C PHE A 53 -3.65 -8.07 -0.06
N PRO A 54 -3.20 -9.05 -0.85
CA PRO A 54 -1.79 -9.43 -0.87
C PRO A 54 -0.96 -8.28 -1.44
N ALA A 55 0.26 -8.12 -0.94
CA ALA A 55 1.20 -7.17 -1.49
C ALA A 55 1.47 -7.48 -2.98
N THR A 56 1.34 -6.48 -3.82
CA THR A 56 1.62 -6.59 -5.26
C THR A 56 3.12 -6.58 -5.51
N LEU A 57 3.57 -7.14 -6.64
CA LEU A 57 5.01 -7.20 -6.96
C LEU A 57 5.51 -5.92 -7.63
N SER A 58 4.59 -5.15 -8.24
CA SER A 58 4.92 -4.05 -9.16
C SER A 58 4.66 -2.65 -8.59
N PHE A 59 3.88 -2.54 -7.52
CA PHE A 59 3.51 -1.26 -6.87
C PHE A 59 3.06 -1.50 -5.43
N ASP A 60 2.97 -0.45 -4.62
CA ASP A 60 2.61 -0.55 -3.20
C ASP A 60 1.15 -0.98 -3.01
N ASP A 61 0.87 -1.77 -1.99
CA ASP A 61 -0.47 -2.13 -1.58
C ASP A 61 -1.06 -1.07 -0.61
N PRO A 62 -2.38 -1.09 -0.34
CA PRO A 62 -3.01 -0.13 0.56
C PRO A 62 -2.78 -0.40 2.05
N GLY A 63 -1.96 -1.36 2.42
CA GLY A 63 -1.70 -1.76 3.80
C GLY A 63 -0.72 -0.84 4.52
N ILE A 64 -0.96 -0.66 5.83
CA ILE A 64 -0.05 0.01 6.74
C ILE A 64 0.41 -1.03 7.76
N GLN A 65 1.61 -1.59 7.58
CA GLN A 65 2.06 -2.79 8.28
C GLN A 65 3.58 -2.77 8.53
N ASN A 66 4.06 -3.72 9.38
CA ASN A 66 5.48 -3.99 9.48
C ASN A 66 5.85 -5.11 8.50
N GLU A 67 6.67 -4.78 7.53
CA GLU A 67 6.96 -5.67 6.41
C GLU A 67 8.44 -5.63 6.02
N PHE A 68 8.92 -6.77 5.54
CA PHE A 68 10.19 -6.91 4.87
C PHE A 68 10.00 -7.60 3.54
N SER A 69 10.19 -6.86 2.43
CA SER A 69 9.98 -7.35 1.08
C SER A 69 11.28 -7.44 0.29
N LEU A 70 11.43 -8.55 -0.44
CA LEU A 70 12.48 -8.77 -1.41
C LEU A 70 11.86 -9.14 -2.75
N ASN A 71 12.08 -8.29 -3.76
CA ASN A 71 11.58 -8.52 -5.10
C ASN A 71 12.73 -8.58 -6.10
N TRP A 72 12.73 -9.59 -6.95
CA TRP A 72 13.61 -9.69 -8.10
C TRP A 72 12.81 -9.58 -9.39
N GLY A 73 13.28 -8.76 -10.32
CA GLY A 73 12.71 -8.63 -11.65
C GLY A 73 13.78 -8.71 -12.74
N GLN A 74 13.45 -9.35 -13.85
CA GLN A 74 14.26 -9.37 -15.05
C GLN A 74 13.44 -8.90 -16.24
N LEU A 75 13.93 -7.88 -16.93
CA LEU A 75 13.30 -7.36 -18.14
C LEU A 75 14.38 -6.96 -19.17
N LYS A 76 14.06 -7.12 -20.45
CA LYS A 76 14.89 -6.60 -21.55
C LYS A 76 14.31 -5.29 -22.05
N LEU A 77 15.06 -4.23 -21.83
CA LEU A 77 14.69 -2.88 -22.24
C LEU A 77 15.20 -2.59 -23.67
N PRO A 78 14.43 -1.90 -24.51
CA PRO A 78 14.86 -1.53 -25.85
C PRO A 78 15.88 -0.39 -25.78
N ASN A 79 16.92 -0.47 -26.60
CA ASN A 79 17.83 0.63 -26.87
C ASN A 79 17.39 1.37 -28.15
N GLY A 80 17.70 2.64 -28.25
CA GLY A 80 17.33 3.47 -29.40
C GLY A 80 17.94 2.99 -30.76
N ASN A 81 18.92 2.12 -30.72
CA ASN A 81 19.58 1.51 -31.92
C ASN A 81 18.99 0.13 -32.33
N GLY A 82 17.88 -0.30 -31.70
CA GLY A 82 17.25 -1.59 -31.97
C GLY A 82 17.85 -2.78 -31.21
N SER A 83 18.93 -2.59 -30.45
CA SER A 83 19.45 -3.61 -29.52
C SER A 83 18.65 -3.60 -28.21
N THR A 84 18.88 -4.57 -27.34
CA THR A 84 18.26 -4.64 -26.02
C THR A 84 19.31 -4.68 -24.92
N THR A 85 18.93 -4.18 -23.74
CA THR A 85 19.70 -4.29 -22.52
C THR A 85 18.93 -5.15 -21.54
N ALA A 86 19.51 -6.23 -21.05
CA ALA A 86 18.92 -6.99 -19.96
C ALA A 86 19.18 -6.26 -18.63
N ALA A 87 18.13 -6.07 -17.86
CA ALA A 87 18.20 -5.50 -16.51
C ALA A 87 17.66 -6.52 -15.51
N ASN A 88 18.47 -6.84 -14.50
CA ASN A 88 18.01 -7.51 -13.28
C ASN A 88 17.93 -6.48 -12.18
N THR A 89 16.79 -6.40 -11.52
CA THR A 89 16.56 -5.49 -10.41
C THR A 89 16.21 -6.29 -9.16
N TYR A 90 16.91 -6.03 -8.07
CA TYR A 90 16.64 -6.61 -6.76
C TYR A 90 16.20 -5.48 -5.84
N ASN A 91 14.92 -5.46 -5.47
CA ASN A 91 14.36 -4.44 -4.60
C ASN A 91 14.29 -4.96 -3.16
N LEU A 92 14.63 -4.10 -2.22
CA LEU A 92 14.47 -4.31 -0.79
C LEU A 92 13.59 -3.19 -0.26
N ILE A 93 12.53 -3.56 0.46
CA ILE A 93 11.60 -2.64 1.11
C ILE A 93 11.49 -3.05 2.58
N LEU A 94 11.53 -2.06 3.46
CA LEU A 94 11.34 -2.20 4.89
C LEU A 94 10.25 -1.22 5.31
N SER A 95 9.21 -1.71 5.94
CA SER A 95 8.12 -0.90 6.49
C SER A 95 8.04 -1.12 7.99
N LYS A 96 8.01 -0.03 8.76
CA LYS A 96 7.91 -0.06 10.21
C LYS A 96 6.76 0.80 10.69
N THR A 97 5.77 0.19 11.33
CA THR A 97 4.66 0.91 11.96
C THR A 97 5.18 1.73 13.14
N LEU A 98 4.98 3.05 13.06
CA LEU A 98 5.34 4.00 14.11
C LEU A 98 4.22 4.12 15.14
N ALA A 99 2.97 4.27 14.68
CA ALA A 99 1.74 4.32 15.43
C ALA A 99 0.62 3.70 14.59
N GLU A 100 -0.56 3.54 15.16
CA GLU A 100 -1.72 3.04 14.42
C GLU A 100 -1.96 3.85 13.14
N GLY A 101 -1.99 3.18 12.01
CA GLY A 101 -2.19 3.78 10.70
C GLY A 101 -1.00 4.61 10.16
N LEU A 102 0.17 4.61 10.81
CA LEU A 102 1.34 5.37 10.39
C LEU A 102 2.57 4.47 10.27
N THR A 103 3.23 4.45 9.11
CA THR A 103 4.49 3.73 8.89
C THR A 103 5.64 4.65 8.48
N LEU A 104 6.87 4.18 8.78
CA LEU A 104 8.11 4.64 8.18
C LEU A 104 8.55 3.58 7.16
N ASN A 105 8.83 4.01 5.94
CA ASN A 105 9.27 3.16 4.85
C ASN A 105 10.71 3.48 4.47
N TYR A 106 11.48 2.44 4.17
CA TYR A 106 12.80 2.52 3.55
C TYR A 106 12.85 1.59 2.36
N ALA A 107 13.33 2.06 1.21
CA ALA A 107 13.53 1.22 0.05
C ALA A 107 14.86 1.50 -0.64
N THR A 108 15.45 0.45 -1.18
CA THR A 108 16.61 0.53 -2.06
C THR A 108 16.56 -0.60 -3.09
N SER A 109 17.31 -0.48 -4.17
CA SER A 109 17.42 -1.55 -5.16
C SER A 109 18.84 -1.74 -5.63
N TYR A 110 19.21 -2.99 -5.93
CA TYR A 110 20.45 -3.32 -6.63
C TYR A 110 20.13 -3.64 -8.08
N LEU A 111 20.82 -2.99 -9.00
CA LEU A 111 20.60 -3.10 -10.43
C LEU A 111 21.81 -3.72 -11.11
N GLN A 112 21.56 -4.72 -11.96
CA GLN A 112 22.57 -5.29 -12.89
C GLN A 112 22.12 -5.05 -14.31
N ILE A 113 22.91 -4.31 -15.06
CA ILE A 113 22.64 -3.94 -16.45
C ILE A 113 23.62 -4.70 -17.33
N SER A 114 23.09 -5.48 -18.28
CA SER A 114 23.87 -6.25 -19.23
C SER A 114 23.45 -5.87 -20.66
N PRO A 115 24.16 -4.90 -21.29
CA PRO A 115 23.90 -4.54 -22.68
C PRO A 115 24.26 -5.67 -23.62
N ALA A 116 23.64 -5.71 -24.80
CA ALA A 116 23.96 -6.69 -25.82
C ALA A 116 25.41 -6.59 -26.33
N ALA A 117 26.04 -5.41 -26.20
CA ALA A 117 27.46 -5.17 -26.54
C ALA A 117 28.01 -4.12 -25.57
N GLY A 118 29.29 -4.30 -25.20
CA GLY A 118 29.97 -3.43 -24.23
C GLY A 118 30.03 -4.00 -22.82
N SER A 119 30.52 -3.20 -21.87
CA SER A 119 30.64 -3.61 -20.48
C SER A 119 29.29 -3.40 -19.75
N GLY A 120 28.92 -4.36 -18.95
CA GLY A 120 27.80 -4.23 -18.01
C GLY A 120 28.11 -3.24 -16.88
N ALA A 121 27.08 -2.84 -16.16
CA ALA A 121 27.18 -2.03 -14.96
C ALA A 121 26.30 -2.64 -13.86
N GLU A 122 26.75 -2.54 -12.61
CA GLU A 122 26.00 -2.98 -11.46
C GLU A 122 26.22 -2.09 -10.25
N GLY A 123 25.23 -2.05 -9.34
CA GLY A 123 25.33 -1.28 -8.12
C GLY A 123 23.97 -0.94 -7.54
N PHE A 124 23.98 -0.34 -6.35
CA PHE A 124 22.76 0.15 -5.71
C PHE A 124 22.24 1.42 -6.39
N ASN A 125 20.94 1.49 -6.58
CA ASN A 125 20.24 2.73 -6.89
C ASN A 125 20.15 3.64 -5.64
N ASN A 126 19.77 4.89 -5.85
CA ASN A 126 19.49 5.80 -4.74
C ASN A 126 18.43 5.20 -3.81
N SER A 127 18.68 5.34 -2.51
CA SER A 127 17.74 4.90 -1.47
C SER A 127 16.61 5.90 -1.30
N SER A 128 15.45 5.42 -0.89
CA SER A 128 14.28 6.25 -0.55
C SER A 128 13.85 6.02 0.90
N VAL A 129 13.32 7.08 1.51
CA VAL A 129 12.70 7.08 2.83
C VAL A 129 11.34 7.74 2.70
N GLY A 130 10.34 7.23 3.40
CA GLY A 130 9.00 7.77 3.31
C GLY A 130 8.16 7.52 4.55
N LEU A 131 7.01 8.18 4.59
CA LEU A 131 5.95 7.98 5.58
C LEU A 131 4.69 7.54 4.86
N GLY A 132 4.04 6.51 5.39
CA GLY A 132 2.74 6.03 4.95
C GLY A 132 1.67 6.30 6.00
N TYR A 133 0.47 6.66 5.57
CA TYR A 133 -0.66 6.89 6.47
C TYR A 133 -1.95 6.33 5.88
N GLN A 134 -2.70 5.56 6.70
CA GLN A 134 -4.02 5.06 6.34
C GLN A 134 -5.05 6.18 6.46
N LEU A 135 -5.61 6.61 5.35
CA LEU A 135 -6.59 7.69 5.29
C LEU A 135 -8.01 7.22 5.63
N TYR A 136 -8.36 6.01 5.19
CA TYR A 136 -9.71 5.48 5.36
C TYR A 136 -9.74 3.96 5.26
N GLY A 137 -10.58 3.33 6.08
CA GLY A 137 -10.88 1.90 6.03
C GLY A 137 -12.37 1.66 6.26
N ASN A 138 -12.98 0.77 5.47
CA ASN A 138 -14.37 0.37 5.62
C ASN A 138 -14.49 -1.15 5.47
N ALA A 139 -14.71 -1.84 6.59
CA ALA A 139 -14.79 -3.31 6.65
C ALA A 139 -16.03 -3.86 5.94
N GLU A 140 -17.17 -3.17 6.01
CA GLU A 140 -18.42 -3.60 5.37
C GLU A 140 -18.31 -3.61 3.85
N HIS A 141 -17.58 -2.65 3.30
CA HIS A 141 -17.37 -2.51 1.86
C HIS A 141 -15.99 -2.99 1.41
N GLU A 142 -15.20 -3.61 2.30
CA GLU A 142 -13.84 -4.09 2.03
C GLU A 142 -13.00 -3.04 1.28
N PHE A 143 -13.01 -1.78 1.76
CA PHE A 143 -12.31 -0.68 1.11
C PHE A 143 -11.23 -0.09 2.00
N LEU A 144 -10.01 0.04 1.46
CA LEU A 144 -8.86 0.70 2.07
C LEU A 144 -8.38 1.84 1.18
N LEU A 145 -7.95 2.93 1.83
CA LEU A 145 -7.29 4.06 1.19
C LEU A 145 -6.14 4.51 2.07
N ALA A 146 -4.94 4.58 1.50
CA ALA A 146 -3.75 5.07 2.16
C ALA A 146 -2.97 6.04 1.27
N THR A 147 -2.07 6.79 1.86
CA THR A 147 -1.15 7.68 1.17
C THR A 147 0.26 7.46 1.66
N ASN A 148 1.22 7.56 0.76
CA ASN A 148 2.65 7.55 1.06
C ASN A 148 3.27 8.87 0.60
N MET A 149 4.32 9.30 1.29
CA MET A 149 5.20 10.38 0.87
C MET A 149 6.63 9.86 0.90
N ASN A 150 7.16 9.52 -0.27
CA ASN A 150 8.50 8.96 -0.41
C ASN A 150 9.47 10.00 -0.98
N VAL A 151 10.68 10.02 -0.47
CA VAL A 151 11.78 10.86 -0.97
C VAL A 151 12.96 9.95 -1.32
N GLN A 152 13.31 9.90 -2.60
CA GLN A 152 14.55 9.27 -3.04
C GLN A 152 15.70 10.28 -2.92
N ILE A 153 16.74 9.89 -2.19
CA ILE A 153 17.83 10.77 -1.78
C ILE A 153 18.97 10.68 -2.81
N ALA A 154 19.32 11.81 -3.39
CA ALA A 154 20.41 11.92 -4.36
C ALA A 154 21.74 11.40 -3.80
N HIS A 155 22.59 10.87 -4.65
CA HIS A 155 23.96 10.43 -4.34
C HIS A 155 24.08 9.30 -3.31
N THR A 156 23.00 8.61 -2.96
CA THR A 156 23.04 7.46 -2.04
C THR A 156 23.31 6.15 -2.77
N GLY A 157 23.22 6.15 -4.10
CA GLY A 157 23.45 5.00 -4.97
C GLY A 157 24.82 5.00 -5.63
N SER A 158 25.05 3.98 -6.47
CA SER A 158 26.27 3.80 -7.27
C SER A 158 26.24 4.68 -8.52
N SER A 159 27.35 5.35 -8.79
CA SER A 159 27.54 6.11 -10.04
C SER A 159 27.58 5.22 -11.30
N ALA A 160 27.79 3.92 -11.14
CA ALA A 160 27.85 2.98 -12.27
C ALA A 160 26.47 2.65 -12.85
N THR A 161 25.41 2.70 -12.04
CA THR A 161 24.06 2.29 -12.46
C THR A 161 23.09 3.45 -12.63
N SER A 162 22.99 4.31 -11.64
CA SER A 162 22.06 5.43 -11.67
C SER A 162 22.35 6.38 -10.51
N ASN A 163 23.45 7.08 -10.59
CA ASN A 163 23.70 8.13 -9.60
C ASN A 163 22.89 9.37 -9.97
N ALA A 164 21.57 9.32 -9.71
CA ALA A 164 20.77 10.52 -9.85
C ALA A 164 21.31 11.60 -8.90
N THR A 165 21.62 12.74 -9.48
CA THR A 165 22.22 13.89 -8.78
C THR A 165 21.17 14.86 -8.24
N TYR A 166 19.92 14.43 -8.19
CA TYR A 166 18.75 15.15 -7.71
C TYR A 166 17.89 14.27 -6.85
N ASP A 167 17.15 14.86 -5.93
CA ASP A 167 16.15 14.16 -5.17
C ASP A 167 14.87 14.01 -5.97
N THR A 168 14.09 12.96 -5.67
CA THR A 168 12.74 12.78 -6.21
C THR A 168 11.76 12.65 -5.08
N ILE A 169 10.73 13.51 -5.07
CA ILE A 169 9.63 13.48 -4.13
C ILE A 169 8.46 12.78 -4.80
N SER A 170 7.95 11.73 -4.18
CA SER A 170 6.91 10.87 -4.74
C SER A 170 5.73 10.77 -3.75
N PRO A 171 4.78 11.73 -3.78
CA PRO A 171 3.51 11.54 -3.10
C PRO A 171 2.73 10.43 -3.81
N GLU A 172 2.11 9.56 -3.04
CA GLU A 172 1.40 8.41 -3.55
C GLU A 172 0.03 8.28 -2.90
N LEU A 173 -0.95 7.87 -3.68
CA LEU A 173 -2.26 7.43 -3.22
C LEU A 173 -2.44 5.98 -3.63
N VAL A 174 -2.71 5.11 -2.65
CA VAL A 174 -2.96 3.69 -2.85
C VAL A 174 -4.34 3.32 -2.31
N TRP A 175 -5.01 2.40 -2.98
CA TRP A 175 -6.35 1.98 -2.59
C TRP A 175 -6.60 0.51 -2.93
N GLY A 176 -7.54 -0.09 -2.18
CA GLY A 176 -8.02 -1.45 -2.42
C GLY A 176 -9.52 -1.56 -2.21
N LYS A 177 -10.21 -2.28 -3.09
CA LYS A 177 -11.64 -2.58 -3.00
C LYS A 177 -11.87 -4.07 -3.25
N GLY A 178 -12.40 -4.76 -2.24
CA GLY A 178 -12.94 -6.11 -2.37
C GLY A 178 -14.42 -6.08 -2.76
N PHE A 179 -14.93 -7.17 -3.29
CA PHE A 179 -16.32 -7.32 -3.72
C PHE A 179 -17.15 -8.23 -2.80
N GLY A 180 -16.76 -8.37 -1.54
CA GLY A 180 -17.46 -9.19 -0.54
C GLY A 180 -18.86 -8.71 -0.21
N ASP A 181 -19.15 -7.44 -0.45
CA ASP A 181 -20.45 -6.77 -0.27
C ASP A 181 -21.48 -7.09 -1.39
N LEU A 182 -21.10 -7.80 -2.45
CA LEU A 182 -22.02 -8.21 -3.51
C LEU A 182 -23.13 -9.14 -2.99
N PRO A 183 -24.34 -9.11 -3.57
CA PRO A 183 -25.44 -9.99 -3.18
C PRO A 183 -25.09 -11.46 -3.41
N TRP A 184 -25.73 -12.38 -2.66
CA TRP A 184 -25.45 -13.82 -2.74
C TRP A 184 -25.64 -14.43 -4.12
N SER A 185 -26.49 -13.85 -4.96
CA SER A 185 -26.65 -14.26 -6.36
C SER A 185 -25.36 -14.10 -7.19
N LEU A 186 -24.49 -13.17 -6.79
CA LEU A 186 -23.19 -12.88 -7.39
C LEU A 186 -22.02 -13.40 -6.53
N ARG A 187 -22.25 -14.33 -5.62
CA ARG A 187 -21.26 -14.79 -4.62
C ARG A 187 -19.92 -15.22 -5.20
N TYR A 188 -19.88 -15.76 -6.42
CA TYR A 188 -18.61 -16.18 -7.06
C TYR A 188 -17.77 -14.99 -7.58
N LEU A 189 -18.30 -13.78 -7.57
CA LEU A 189 -17.56 -12.55 -7.82
C LEU A 189 -17.04 -11.92 -6.52
N ARG A 190 -17.54 -12.35 -5.35
CA ARG A 190 -17.06 -11.85 -4.05
C ARG A 190 -15.56 -12.06 -3.82
N PRO A 191 -14.90 -13.15 -4.28
CA PRO A 191 -13.46 -13.31 -4.16
C PRO A 191 -12.63 -12.32 -4.98
N LEU A 192 -13.23 -11.58 -5.92
CA LEU A 192 -12.53 -10.54 -6.66
C LEU A 192 -12.16 -9.36 -5.76
N ALA A 193 -11.00 -8.79 -6.04
CA ALA A 193 -10.57 -7.50 -5.51
C ALA A 193 -9.81 -6.72 -6.59
N ILE A 194 -9.80 -5.40 -6.43
CA ILE A 194 -9.03 -4.48 -7.26
C ILE A 194 -8.18 -3.62 -6.34
N THR A 195 -6.91 -3.45 -6.65
CA THR A 195 -6.05 -2.47 -5.99
C THR A 195 -5.50 -1.50 -7.02
N GLY A 196 -5.02 -0.35 -6.58
CA GLY A 196 -4.41 0.63 -7.46
C GLY A 196 -3.55 1.64 -6.73
N ALA A 197 -2.62 2.24 -7.47
CA ALA A 197 -1.72 3.28 -7.00
C ALA A 197 -1.57 4.40 -8.03
N ILE A 198 -1.39 5.63 -7.57
CA ILE A 198 -1.05 6.80 -8.39
C ILE A 198 0.06 7.55 -7.67
N THR A 199 1.20 7.72 -8.36
CA THR A 199 2.44 8.23 -7.79
C THR A 199 3.11 9.21 -8.74
N PRO A 200 2.81 10.52 -8.67
CA PRO A 200 3.61 11.55 -9.33
C PRO A 200 5.05 11.50 -8.83
N GLN A 201 6.02 11.63 -9.74
CA GLN A 201 7.44 11.74 -9.42
C GLN A 201 7.93 13.14 -9.72
N LEU A 202 8.21 13.89 -8.67
CA LEU A 202 8.59 15.30 -8.71
C LEU A 202 10.09 15.40 -8.47
N SER A 203 10.85 15.68 -9.54
CA SER A 203 12.29 15.87 -9.45
C SER A 203 12.62 17.28 -8.93
N THR A 204 13.63 17.40 -8.06
CA THR A 204 14.19 18.71 -7.66
C THR A 204 15.00 19.37 -8.77
N ALA A 205 15.31 18.65 -9.86
CA ALA A 205 16.01 19.17 -11.02
C ALA A 205 15.03 19.48 -12.17
N ALA A 206 14.88 20.75 -12.53
CA ALA A 206 13.94 21.21 -13.56
C ALA A 206 14.21 20.67 -14.99
N SER A 207 15.38 20.08 -15.22
CA SER A 207 15.73 19.45 -16.51
C SER A 207 15.18 18.04 -16.67
N ILE A 208 14.74 17.42 -15.58
CA ILE A 208 14.18 16.05 -15.57
C ILE A 208 12.70 16.12 -15.96
N PRO A 209 12.25 15.27 -16.90
CA PRO A 209 10.83 15.19 -17.26
C PRO A 209 9.96 14.81 -16.08
N GLU A 210 8.76 15.39 -16.01
CA GLU A 210 7.73 14.94 -15.07
C GLU A 210 7.27 13.54 -15.42
N THR A 211 7.09 12.72 -14.41
CA THR A 211 6.65 11.32 -14.57
C THR A 211 5.50 11.03 -13.63
N LEU A 212 4.49 10.34 -14.14
CA LEU A 212 3.37 9.80 -13.38
C LEU A 212 3.40 8.27 -13.46
N ASN A 213 3.65 7.62 -12.34
CA ASN A 213 3.41 6.20 -12.20
C ASN A 213 1.95 5.98 -11.79
N TRP A 214 1.30 5.02 -12.42
CA TRP A 214 -0.03 4.58 -12.05
C TRP A 214 -0.15 3.08 -12.28
N ALA A 215 -0.88 2.41 -11.43
CA ALA A 215 -0.99 0.97 -11.47
C ALA A 215 -2.38 0.50 -11.04
N PHE A 216 -2.77 -0.66 -11.55
CA PHE A 216 -3.95 -1.39 -11.13
C PHE A 216 -3.62 -2.88 -11.02
N SER A 217 -4.30 -3.57 -10.11
CA SER A 217 -4.36 -5.03 -10.12
C SER A 217 -5.79 -5.53 -10.03
N ILE A 218 -6.02 -6.72 -10.58
CA ILE A 218 -7.23 -7.50 -10.37
C ILE A 218 -6.77 -8.82 -9.76
N GLN A 219 -7.41 -9.21 -8.66
CA GLN A 219 -7.05 -10.39 -7.86
C GLN A 219 -8.29 -11.26 -7.66
N TYR A 220 -8.10 -12.59 -7.64
CA TYR A 220 -9.16 -13.53 -7.29
C TYR A 220 -8.69 -14.43 -6.14
N SER A 221 -9.17 -14.16 -4.93
CA SER A 221 -8.71 -14.86 -3.73
C SER A 221 -9.32 -16.24 -3.61
N THR A 222 -8.52 -17.30 -3.81
CA THR A 222 -8.94 -18.69 -3.55
C THR A 222 -9.21 -18.94 -2.07
N PRO A 223 -8.40 -18.41 -1.10
CA PRO A 223 -8.74 -18.49 0.32
C PRO A 223 -10.14 -17.91 0.61
N TYR A 224 -10.40 -16.68 0.16
CA TYR A 224 -11.72 -16.05 0.36
C TYR A 224 -12.86 -16.88 -0.25
N LEU A 225 -12.64 -17.46 -1.44
CA LEU A 225 -13.63 -18.34 -2.07
C LEU A 225 -13.96 -19.54 -1.19
N GLN A 226 -12.94 -20.20 -0.61
CA GLN A 226 -13.12 -21.38 0.21
C GLN A 226 -13.75 -21.09 1.57
N ASP A 227 -13.38 -19.98 2.20
CA ASP A 227 -13.78 -19.65 3.57
C ASP A 227 -15.17 -19.00 3.63
N TYR A 228 -15.49 -18.11 2.66
CA TYR A 228 -16.69 -17.26 2.74
C TYR A 228 -17.74 -17.50 1.66
N VAL A 229 -17.41 -18.26 0.61
CA VAL A 229 -18.35 -18.47 -0.51
C VAL A 229 -18.70 -19.94 -0.69
N ARG A 230 -17.71 -20.77 -0.88
CA ARG A 230 -17.88 -22.19 -1.10
C ARG A 230 -16.59 -22.96 -0.81
N TYR A 231 -16.65 -23.87 0.14
CA TYR A 231 -15.56 -24.79 0.38
C TYR A 231 -15.41 -25.76 -0.81
N LEU A 232 -14.22 -25.73 -1.42
CA LEU A 232 -13.88 -26.57 -2.57
C LEU A 232 -13.01 -27.77 -2.20
N GLY A 233 -12.49 -27.82 -0.98
CA GLY A 233 -11.57 -28.87 -0.52
C GLY A 233 -10.21 -28.80 -1.22
N ILE A 234 -9.80 -27.64 -1.72
CA ILE A 234 -8.46 -27.45 -2.30
C ILE A 234 -7.46 -27.38 -1.14
N PRO A 235 -6.53 -28.37 -1.04
CA PRO A 235 -5.57 -28.37 0.07
C PRO A 235 -4.48 -27.31 -0.11
N GLU A 236 -3.79 -27.00 0.99
CA GLU A 236 -2.54 -26.25 0.93
C GLU A 236 -1.46 -27.04 0.14
N PRO A 237 -0.56 -26.33 -0.60
CA PRO A 237 -0.47 -24.88 -0.72
C PRO A 237 -1.38 -24.27 -1.81
N LEU A 238 -2.09 -25.07 -2.61
CA LEU A 238 -2.89 -24.59 -3.74
C LEU A 238 -4.11 -23.78 -3.31
N GLY A 239 -4.68 -24.11 -2.14
CA GLY A 239 -5.81 -23.40 -1.55
C GLY A 239 -5.49 -21.94 -1.19
N ASN A 240 -4.20 -21.60 -1.03
CA ASN A 240 -3.71 -20.29 -0.63
C ASN A 240 -3.21 -19.44 -1.81
N LEU A 241 -3.45 -19.90 -3.04
CA LEU A 241 -3.08 -19.14 -4.24
C LEU A 241 -4.10 -18.05 -4.56
N ILE A 242 -3.59 -16.89 -4.93
CA ILE A 242 -4.36 -15.74 -5.42
C ILE A 242 -3.87 -15.42 -6.83
N PRO A 243 -4.57 -15.86 -7.89
CA PRO A 243 -4.32 -15.36 -9.24
C PRO A 243 -4.43 -13.85 -9.29
N ILE A 244 -3.48 -13.21 -9.97
CA ILE A 244 -3.38 -11.74 -10.10
C ILE A 244 -3.02 -11.34 -11.51
N ILE A 245 -3.51 -10.20 -11.94
CA ILE A 245 -3.02 -9.47 -13.11
C ILE A 245 -2.73 -8.05 -12.64
N GLU A 246 -1.47 -7.65 -12.74
CA GLU A 246 -1.03 -6.27 -12.45
C GLU A 246 -0.80 -5.51 -13.74
N LEU A 247 -1.01 -4.20 -13.70
CA LEU A 247 -0.83 -3.27 -14.81
C LEU A 247 -0.03 -2.04 -14.32
N PRO A 248 1.28 -2.19 -14.07
CA PRO A 248 2.13 -1.06 -13.73
C PRO A 248 2.45 -0.23 -14.97
N MET A 249 2.16 1.06 -14.92
CA MET A 249 2.33 1.99 -16.02
C MET A 249 3.10 3.22 -15.59
N THR A 250 3.92 3.74 -16.48
CA THR A 250 4.71 4.97 -16.30
C THR A 250 4.44 5.89 -17.47
N SER A 251 3.94 7.09 -17.19
CA SER A 251 3.72 8.15 -18.17
C SER A 251 4.74 9.26 -17.92
N THR A 252 5.59 9.53 -18.90
CA THR A 252 6.64 10.56 -18.82
C THR A 252 6.36 11.67 -19.82
N GLN A 253 6.43 12.93 -19.36
CA GLN A 253 6.22 14.10 -20.19
C GLN A 253 7.53 14.56 -20.84
N TYR A 254 7.66 14.36 -22.14
CA TYR A 254 8.81 14.81 -22.90
C TYR A 254 8.55 16.16 -23.58
N LYS A 255 9.46 17.12 -23.40
CA LYS A 255 9.38 18.43 -24.06
C LYS A 255 9.33 18.28 -25.59
N GLY A 256 8.30 18.86 -26.22
CA GLY A 256 8.10 18.81 -27.68
C GLY A 256 7.45 17.54 -28.24
N ILE A 257 7.27 16.49 -27.43
CA ILE A 257 6.68 15.22 -27.84
C ILE A 257 5.35 14.95 -27.10
N GLY A 258 5.22 15.45 -25.88
CA GLY A 258 4.09 15.18 -24.99
C GLY A 258 4.29 13.95 -24.11
N TRP A 259 3.17 13.44 -23.55
CA TRP A 259 3.18 12.27 -22.68
C TRP A 259 3.42 10.97 -23.46
N GLN A 260 4.36 10.17 -22.99
CA GLN A 260 4.59 8.81 -23.47
C GLN A 260 4.38 7.83 -22.33
N THR A 261 3.56 6.83 -22.58
CA THR A 261 3.25 5.80 -21.57
C THR A 261 3.93 4.49 -21.93
N THR A 262 4.62 3.92 -20.96
CA THR A 262 5.24 2.59 -20.99
C THR A 262 4.70 1.77 -19.82
N GLY A 263 4.90 0.46 -19.86
CA GLY A 263 4.51 -0.44 -18.78
C GLY A 263 4.39 -1.88 -19.24
N THR A 264 3.87 -2.71 -18.35
CA THR A 264 3.71 -4.15 -18.60
C THR A 264 2.33 -4.61 -18.12
N ILE A 265 1.85 -5.72 -18.68
CA ILE A 265 0.75 -6.50 -18.13
C ILE A 265 1.40 -7.70 -17.46
N ASN A 266 1.18 -7.87 -16.16
CA ASN A 266 1.85 -8.85 -15.33
C ASN A 266 0.86 -9.90 -14.80
N PRO A 267 0.50 -10.92 -15.60
CA PRO A 267 -0.27 -12.06 -15.11
C PRO A 267 0.61 -12.94 -14.23
N GLY A 268 0.04 -13.46 -13.15
CA GLY A 268 0.73 -14.35 -12.25
C GLY A 268 -0.14 -14.82 -11.10
N PHE A 269 0.51 -15.17 -10.02
CA PHE A 269 -0.14 -15.60 -8.78
C PHE A 269 0.72 -15.25 -7.58
N ILE A 270 0.04 -15.07 -6.45
CA ILE A 270 0.63 -14.88 -5.13
C ILE A 270 0.14 -16.04 -4.25
N TRP A 271 1.05 -16.74 -3.61
CA TRP A 271 0.75 -17.67 -2.53
C TRP A 271 0.86 -16.91 -1.21
N VAL A 272 -0.18 -17.00 -0.38
CA VAL A 272 -0.25 -16.32 0.91
C VAL A 272 -0.20 -17.34 2.04
N GLY A 273 0.79 -17.21 2.91
CA GLY A 273 0.96 -18.03 4.12
C GLY A 273 0.75 -17.18 5.38
N ASN A 274 0.89 -17.81 6.55
CA ASN A 274 0.69 -17.14 7.84
C ASN A 274 1.78 -16.12 8.20
N TYR A 275 2.99 -16.28 7.64
CA TYR A 275 4.16 -15.46 8.01
C TYR A 275 4.76 -14.69 6.84
N GLY A 276 4.14 -14.79 5.68
CA GLY A 276 4.64 -14.14 4.47
C GLY A 276 3.92 -14.64 3.23
N GLN A 277 4.29 -14.05 2.11
CA GLN A 277 3.79 -14.43 0.80
C GLN A 277 4.92 -14.61 -0.21
N ILE A 278 4.62 -15.33 -1.28
CA ILE A 278 5.53 -15.51 -2.43
C ILE A 278 4.73 -15.24 -3.69
N GLY A 279 5.18 -14.30 -4.49
CA GLY A 279 4.54 -13.93 -5.75
C GLY A 279 5.43 -14.22 -6.96
N LEU A 280 4.82 -14.62 -8.07
CA LEU A 280 5.48 -14.81 -9.36
C LEU A 280 4.58 -14.24 -10.46
N THR A 281 5.14 -13.34 -11.28
CA THR A 281 4.43 -12.76 -12.43
C THR A 281 5.31 -12.74 -13.67
N ALA A 282 4.71 -12.88 -14.84
CA ALA A 282 5.34 -12.57 -16.11
C ALA A 282 5.15 -11.08 -16.39
N GLN A 283 6.16 -10.43 -16.99
CA GLN A 283 6.10 -9.02 -17.39
C GLN A 283 5.98 -8.94 -18.92
N ILE A 284 4.78 -8.64 -19.42
CA ILE A 284 4.49 -8.56 -20.85
C ILE A 284 4.43 -7.09 -21.25
N PRO A 285 5.41 -6.55 -22.03
CA PRO A 285 5.41 -5.15 -22.44
C PRO A 285 4.14 -4.76 -23.21
N VAL A 286 3.53 -3.63 -22.83
CA VAL A 286 2.28 -3.13 -23.47
C VAL A 286 2.52 -2.51 -24.85
N ASN A 287 3.74 -2.05 -25.12
CA ASN A 287 4.12 -1.44 -26.40
C ASN A 287 5.64 -1.57 -26.65
N ARG A 288 6.10 -1.13 -27.81
CA ARG A 288 7.51 -1.22 -28.21
C ARG A 288 8.46 -0.42 -27.31
N ASN A 289 7.99 0.68 -26.76
CA ASN A 289 8.80 1.53 -25.85
C ASN A 289 8.98 0.85 -24.48
N SER A 290 8.08 -0.04 -24.10
CA SER A 290 8.16 -0.83 -22.86
C SER A 290 9.08 -2.02 -22.95
N GLY A 291 9.38 -2.49 -24.18
CA GLY A 291 10.20 -3.67 -24.43
C GLY A 291 9.67 -4.53 -25.55
N SER A 292 10.43 -5.59 -25.89
CA SER A 292 10.09 -6.52 -26.96
C SER A 292 10.06 -7.99 -26.53
N SER A 293 10.38 -8.27 -25.26
CA SER A 293 10.42 -9.64 -24.72
C SER A 293 9.75 -9.68 -23.36
N VAL A 294 9.18 -10.84 -23.06
CA VAL A 294 8.58 -11.11 -21.75
C VAL A 294 9.66 -11.17 -20.69
N GLY A 295 9.46 -10.46 -19.60
CA GLY A 295 10.25 -10.53 -18.37
C GLY A 295 9.56 -11.38 -17.30
N VAL A 296 10.17 -11.44 -16.12
CA VAL A 296 9.66 -12.16 -14.96
C VAL A 296 9.91 -11.36 -13.69
N MET A 297 9.00 -11.43 -12.73
CA MET A 297 9.20 -10.96 -11.35
C MET A 297 8.91 -12.07 -10.36
N LEU A 298 9.73 -12.15 -9.32
CA LEU A 298 9.57 -12.98 -8.14
C LEU A 298 9.64 -12.08 -6.91
N GLY A 299 8.68 -12.19 -6.01
CA GLY A 299 8.64 -11.45 -4.76
C GLY A 299 8.46 -12.37 -3.56
N VAL A 300 9.05 -11.99 -2.45
CA VAL A 300 8.85 -12.61 -1.14
C VAL A 300 8.67 -11.49 -0.13
N ASP A 301 7.56 -11.55 0.61
CA ASP A 301 7.25 -10.63 1.69
C ASP A 301 7.13 -11.38 3.00
N PHE A 302 7.75 -10.84 4.04
CA PHE A 302 7.71 -11.37 5.40
C PHE A 302 6.85 -10.45 6.28
N TYR A 303 5.86 -11.03 6.92
CA TYR A 303 4.95 -10.35 7.82
C TYR A 303 5.56 -10.25 9.21
N ILE A 304 6.21 -9.13 9.48
CA ILE A 304 6.94 -8.92 10.72
C ILE A 304 6.01 -8.86 11.92
N ASP A 305 4.76 -8.42 11.70
CA ASP A 305 3.71 -8.41 12.72
C ASP A 305 3.39 -9.82 13.23
N ASP A 306 3.31 -10.79 12.30
CA ASP A 306 2.96 -12.18 12.62
C ASP A 306 4.18 -13.00 13.08
N ILE A 307 5.37 -12.71 12.54
CA ILE A 307 6.61 -13.40 12.92
C ILE A 307 7.06 -12.96 14.32
N PHE A 308 6.95 -11.66 14.63
CA PHE A 308 7.42 -11.05 15.87
C PHE A 308 6.35 -10.22 16.60
N PRO A 309 5.16 -10.79 16.93
CA PRO A 309 4.00 -10.04 17.40
C PRO A 309 4.21 -9.30 18.72
N HIS A 310 5.23 -9.67 19.49
CA HIS A 310 5.51 -9.09 20.81
C HIS A 310 6.71 -8.16 20.83
N THR A 311 7.42 -8.02 19.71
CA THR A 311 8.66 -7.22 19.61
C THR A 311 8.64 -6.31 18.38
N LEU A 312 9.29 -6.74 17.29
CA LEU A 312 9.41 -5.94 16.05
C LEU A 312 8.08 -5.68 15.35
N GLY A 313 7.08 -6.53 15.55
CA GLY A 313 5.74 -6.35 14.99
C GLY A 313 4.88 -5.31 15.70
N ARG A 314 5.27 -4.80 16.89
CA ARG A 314 4.51 -3.74 17.56
C ARG A 314 4.85 -2.37 17.01
N PRO A 315 3.86 -1.44 16.97
CA PRO A 315 4.16 -0.03 16.75
C PRO A 315 5.23 0.49 17.72
N LEU A 316 5.99 1.50 17.32
CA LEU A 316 7.06 2.08 18.16
C LEU A 316 6.49 2.94 19.30
N PHE A 317 5.28 3.53 19.09
CA PHE A 317 4.62 4.43 20.02
C PHE A 317 3.20 4.00 20.37
#